data_ab6bfd1fecdaebb18cefbc209dcb43d7
#
_entry.id   ab6bfd1fecdaebb18cefbc209dcb43d7
#
_cell.length_a   1.000
_cell.length_b   1.000
_cell.length_c   1.000
_cell.angle_alpha   90.00
_cell.angle_beta   90.00
_cell.angle_gamma   90.00
#
_symmetry.space_group_name_H-M   'P 1'
#
loop_
_entity.id
_entity.type
_entity.pdbx_description
1 polymer ?
#
loop_
_entity_poly.entity_id
_entity_poly.type
_entity_poly.pdbx_seq_one_letter_code
_entity_poly.pdbx_strand_id
1 'polypeptide(L)'
;EMAYRMQTSVPEVMDVSDEPQYIFDLYGEDSKNPGTFAANCLLARKLAEKDVKFIQLYHRGWDQHGNLPRDIKKQAKETDQATAGLIQDLKQRGLLEDTLVIWGGEFGRTSYSQGMLKPDNYGRDHHPRCFTIFMAGAGVKKGITIGATDDFGYNIAERPVHIHDFQATLMHLLGIDHEKLTFKFQGRRYRLTDVHGNVVNEVLA
;
A
#
# COMPACT_ATOMS: atom_id res chain seq x y z
N GLU A 1 28.73 -15.12 4.34
CA GLU A 1 28.35 -14.40 5.58
C GLU A 1 26.93 -13.82 5.51
N MET A 2 26.53 -13.11 4.45
CA MET A 2 25.18 -12.54 4.30
C MET A 2 24.09 -13.63 4.35
N ALA A 3 24.22 -14.70 3.58
CA ALA A 3 23.25 -15.83 3.58
C ALA A 3 23.10 -16.48 4.96
N TYR A 4 24.21 -16.62 5.70
CA TYR A 4 24.19 -17.16 7.05
C TYR A 4 23.47 -16.24 8.03
N ARG A 5 23.73 -14.93 7.98
CA ARG A 5 22.99 -13.94 8.79
C ARG A 5 21.52 -13.93 8.48
N MET A 6 21.12 -14.01 7.22
CA MET A 6 19.72 -14.14 6.83
C MET A 6 19.07 -15.41 7.39
N GLN A 7 19.74 -16.55 7.33
CA GLN A 7 19.23 -17.83 7.85
C GLN A 7 19.08 -17.84 9.37
N THR A 8 19.87 -17.09 10.10
CA THR A 8 19.83 -17.04 11.56
C THR A 8 18.91 -15.96 12.11
N SER A 9 18.77 -14.83 11.43
CA SER A 9 17.94 -13.70 11.89
C SER A 9 16.46 -13.77 11.44
N VAL A 10 16.17 -14.43 10.32
CA VAL A 10 14.80 -14.54 9.81
C VAL A 10 13.87 -15.31 10.76
N PRO A 11 14.25 -16.48 11.32
CA PRO A 11 13.38 -17.19 12.26
C PRO A 11 13.00 -16.35 13.48
N GLU A 12 13.93 -15.59 14.03
CA GLU A 12 13.69 -14.72 15.20
C GLU A 12 12.67 -13.60 14.88
N VAL A 13 12.77 -13.00 13.70
CA VAL A 13 11.80 -11.98 13.29
C VAL A 13 10.43 -12.55 13.00
N MET A 14 10.38 -13.79 12.49
CA MET A 14 9.13 -14.49 12.18
C MET A 14 8.40 -15.02 13.43
N ASP A 15 9.08 -15.12 14.57
CA ASP A 15 8.47 -15.53 15.82
C ASP A 15 7.63 -14.38 16.41
N VAL A 16 6.34 -14.62 16.57
CA VAL A 16 5.37 -13.70 17.18
C VAL A 16 4.87 -14.20 18.53
N SER A 17 5.47 -15.26 19.06
CA SER A 17 5.02 -15.91 20.32
C SER A 17 5.13 -14.97 21.54
N ASP A 18 6.06 -14.03 21.50
CA ASP A 18 6.29 -13.06 22.57
C ASP A 18 5.36 -11.83 22.51
N GLU A 19 4.53 -11.72 21.47
CA GLU A 19 3.63 -10.60 21.34
C GLU A 19 2.49 -10.68 22.36
N PRO A 20 2.19 -9.60 23.08
CA PRO A 20 1.11 -9.59 24.04
C PRO A 20 -0.27 -9.66 23.37
N GLN A 21 -1.27 -10.19 24.08
CA GLN A 21 -2.61 -10.39 23.54
C GLN A 21 -3.22 -9.13 22.93
N TYR A 22 -3.00 -7.95 23.51
CA TYR A 22 -3.56 -6.70 22.97
C TYR A 22 -3.03 -6.35 21.56
N ILE A 23 -1.84 -6.83 21.16
CA ILE A 23 -1.32 -6.69 19.81
C ILE A 23 -2.14 -7.57 18.86
N PHE A 24 -2.39 -8.81 19.21
CA PHE A 24 -3.26 -9.68 18.40
C PHE A 24 -4.67 -9.12 18.28
N ASP A 25 -5.20 -8.52 19.34
CA ASP A 25 -6.52 -7.88 19.33
C ASP A 25 -6.53 -6.65 18.40
N LEU A 26 -5.43 -5.91 18.35
CA LEU A 26 -5.26 -4.74 17.48
C LEU A 26 -5.28 -5.13 15.99
N TYR A 27 -4.50 -6.14 15.61
CA TYR A 27 -4.41 -6.61 14.23
C TYR A 27 -5.59 -7.49 13.79
N GLY A 28 -6.35 -8.01 14.74
CA GLY A 28 -7.45 -8.93 14.51
C GLY A 28 -7.07 -10.38 14.76
N GLU A 29 -8.09 -11.21 14.99
CA GLU A 29 -7.95 -12.61 15.39
C GLU A 29 -7.10 -13.43 14.42
N ASP A 30 -7.21 -13.14 13.13
CA ASP A 30 -6.43 -13.82 12.07
C ASP A 30 -4.92 -13.54 12.16
N SER A 31 -4.47 -12.56 12.93
CA SER A 31 -3.05 -12.25 13.09
C SER A 31 -2.24 -13.36 13.78
N LYS A 32 -2.91 -14.30 14.44
CA LYS A 32 -2.30 -15.52 15.01
C LYS A 32 -2.09 -16.63 13.97
N ASN A 33 -2.71 -16.50 12.80
CA ASN A 33 -2.73 -17.53 11.77
C ASN A 33 -1.70 -17.21 10.69
N PRO A 34 -0.57 -17.92 10.59
CA PRO A 34 0.45 -17.67 9.58
C PRO A 34 -0.12 -17.68 8.15
N GLY A 35 0.33 -16.75 7.33
CA GLY A 35 -0.10 -16.63 5.93
C GLY A 35 -1.37 -15.80 5.72
N THR A 36 -2.04 -15.33 6.77
CA THR A 36 -3.12 -14.36 6.66
C THR A 36 -2.57 -12.95 6.44
N PHE A 37 -3.38 -12.06 5.90
CA PHE A 37 -2.97 -10.66 5.73
C PHE A 37 -2.68 -9.99 7.09
N ALA A 38 -3.47 -10.30 8.11
CA ALA A 38 -3.27 -9.79 9.46
C ALA A 38 -1.94 -10.24 10.08
N ALA A 39 -1.58 -11.51 9.94
CA ALA A 39 -0.28 -12.01 10.37
C ALA A 39 0.87 -11.34 9.59
N ASN A 40 0.70 -11.13 8.29
CA ASN A 40 1.69 -10.45 7.47
C ASN A 40 1.85 -8.97 7.85
N CYS A 41 0.77 -8.28 8.22
CA CYS A 41 0.84 -6.90 8.76
C CYS A 41 1.62 -6.84 10.08
N LEU A 42 1.40 -7.80 10.98
CA LEU A 42 2.17 -7.90 12.23
C LEU A 42 3.66 -8.16 11.97
N LEU A 43 3.98 -9.06 11.03
CA LEU A 43 5.36 -9.29 10.60
C LEU A 43 5.98 -8.06 9.94
N ALA A 44 5.22 -7.29 9.16
CA ALA A 44 5.72 -6.05 8.56
C ALA A 44 6.16 -5.04 9.63
N ARG A 45 5.40 -4.90 10.72
CA ARG A 45 5.82 -4.07 11.86
C ARG A 45 7.12 -4.59 12.49
N LYS A 46 7.25 -5.90 12.72
CA LYS A 46 8.49 -6.48 13.26
C LYS A 46 9.69 -6.27 12.34
N LEU A 47 9.48 -6.37 11.03
CA LEU A 47 10.51 -6.08 10.05
C LEU A 47 10.91 -4.58 10.06
N ALA A 48 9.95 -3.68 10.23
CA ALA A 48 10.23 -2.24 10.36
C ALA A 48 11.06 -1.94 11.62
N GLU A 49 10.78 -2.61 12.75
CA GLU A 49 11.60 -2.52 13.98
C GLU A 49 13.05 -2.99 13.78
N LYS A 50 13.29 -3.87 12.82
CA LYS A 50 14.62 -4.35 12.43
C LYS A 50 15.24 -3.54 11.28
N ASP A 51 14.67 -2.37 11.00
CA ASP A 51 15.20 -1.43 9.98
C ASP A 51 15.20 -2.00 8.54
N VAL A 52 14.28 -2.91 8.23
CA VAL A 52 14.08 -3.38 6.85
C VAL A 52 13.49 -2.26 6.02
N LYS A 53 14.22 -1.83 5.00
CA LYS A 53 13.94 -0.61 4.24
C LYS A 53 12.75 -0.70 3.29
N PHE A 54 12.43 -1.90 2.82
CA PHE A 54 11.35 -2.09 1.86
C PHE A 54 10.58 -3.37 2.15
N ILE A 55 9.29 -3.23 2.41
CA ILE A 55 8.40 -4.32 2.79
C ILE A 55 7.17 -4.25 1.88
N GLN A 56 6.87 -5.36 1.19
CA GLN A 56 5.67 -5.48 0.38
C GLN A 56 4.74 -6.54 0.93
N LEU A 57 3.48 -6.16 1.11
CA LEU A 57 2.39 -7.05 1.47
C LEU A 57 1.45 -7.19 0.29
N TYR A 58 1.05 -8.42 0.00
CA TYR A 58 0.11 -8.72 -1.07
C TYR A 58 -1.14 -9.35 -0.50
N HIS A 59 -2.29 -8.88 -0.97
CA HIS A 59 -3.59 -9.48 -0.67
C HIS A 59 -4.34 -9.74 -1.96
N ARG A 60 -4.76 -10.98 -2.17
CA ARG A 60 -5.44 -11.43 -3.38
C ARG A 60 -6.95 -11.24 -3.31
N GLY A 61 -7.62 -11.35 -4.45
CA GLY A 61 -9.09 -11.48 -4.51
C GLY A 61 -9.83 -10.17 -4.75
N TRP A 62 -9.15 -9.14 -5.27
CA TRP A 62 -9.76 -7.84 -5.60
C TRP A 62 -10.22 -7.73 -7.06
N ASP A 63 -9.97 -8.76 -7.88
CA ASP A 63 -10.35 -8.80 -9.29
C ASP A 63 -11.77 -9.36 -9.48
N GLN A 64 -12.76 -8.60 -9.03
CA GLN A 64 -14.14 -9.05 -8.92
C GLN A 64 -14.95 -8.68 -10.18
N HIS A 65 -14.89 -9.52 -11.19
CA HIS A 65 -15.72 -9.44 -12.39
C HIS A 65 -17.12 -10.03 -12.22
N GLY A 66 -17.44 -10.59 -11.06
CA GLY A 66 -18.72 -11.13 -10.63
C GLY A 66 -18.73 -11.28 -9.12
N ASN A 67 -19.90 -11.50 -8.52
CA ASN A 67 -20.10 -11.68 -7.07
C ASN A 67 -19.53 -10.54 -6.18
N LEU A 68 -19.30 -9.36 -6.74
CA LEU A 68 -18.72 -8.22 -6.02
C LEU A 68 -19.41 -7.92 -4.69
N PRO A 69 -20.75 -7.90 -4.56
CA PRO A 69 -21.41 -7.56 -3.28
C PRO A 69 -21.03 -8.49 -2.12
N ARG A 70 -20.74 -9.77 -2.44
CA ARG A 70 -20.30 -10.76 -1.45
C ARG A 70 -18.80 -10.64 -1.22
N ASP A 71 -18.02 -10.62 -2.29
CA ASP A 71 -16.59 -10.82 -2.23
C ASP A 71 -15.86 -9.57 -1.71
N ILE A 72 -16.35 -8.35 -2.00
CA ILE A 72 -15.79 -7.12 -1.43
C ILE A 72 -15.89 -7.07 0.09
N LYS A 73 -17.00 -7.57 0.66
CA LYS A 73 -17.16 -7.63 2.12
C LYS A 73 -16.14 -8.56 2.77
N LYS A 74 -15.83 -9.68 2.10
CA LYS A 74 -14.81 -10.62 2.56
C LYS A 74 -13.43 -9.97 2.52
N GLN A 75 -13.06 -9.35 1.39
CA GLN A 75 -11.76 -8.71 1.23
C GLN A 75 -11.57 -7.57 2.25
N ALA A 76 -12.58 -6.71 2.43
CA ALA A 76 -12.53 -5.65 3.42
C ALA A 76 -12.35 -6.21 4.84
N LYS A 77 -13.10 -7.25 5.21
CA LYS A 77 -12.97 -7.90 6.53
C LYS A 77 -11.55 -8.44 6.78
N GLU A 78 -10.91 -9.00 5.74
CA GLU A 78 -9.56 -9.57 5.86
C GLU A 78 -8.48 -8.49 5.96
N THR A 79 -8.72 -7.25 5.46
CA THR A 79 -7.68 -6.22 5.34
C THR A 79 -7.86 -5.01 6.25
N ASP A 80 -9.09 -4.57 6.53
CA ASP A 80 -9.33 -3.26 7.15
C ASP A 80 -8.74 -3.15 8.55
N GLN A 81 -9.08 -4.10 9.43
CA GLN A 81 -8.59 -4.08 10.80
C GLN A 81 -7.06 -4.21 10.86
N ALA A 82 -6.49 -5.13 10.07
CA ALA A 82 -5.06 -5.36 10.05
C ALA A 82 -4.27 -4.16 9.53
N THR A 83 -4.79 -3.47 8.51
CA THR A 83 -4.18 -2.24 7.98
C THR A 83 -4.23 -1.10 9.01
N ALA A 84 -5.38 -0.91 9.65
CA ALA A 84 -5.53 0.07 10.71
C ALA A 84 -4.63 -0.25 11.91
N GLY A 85 -4.56 -1.53 12.29
CA GLY A 85 -3.69 -2.03 13.36
C GLY A 85 -2.22 -1.74 13.07
N LEU A 86 -1.75 -2.00 11.85
CA LEU A 86 -0.38 -1.72 11.44
C LEU A 86 -0.03 -0.22 11.58
N ILE A 87 -0.88 0.66 11.05
CA ILE A 87 -0.64 2.11 11.13
C ILE A 87 -0.65 2.57 12.60
N GLN A 88 -1.58 2.07 13.39
CA GLN A 88 -1.69 2.44 14.81
C GLN A 88 -0.50 1.93 15.63
N ASP A 89 -0.03 0.70 15.40
CA ASP A 89 1.11 0.12 16.10
C ASP A 89 2.41 0.84 15.74
N LEU A 90 2.65 1.11 14.45
CA LEU A 90 3.78 1.93 14.01
C LEU A 90 3.77 3.32 14.67
N LYS A 91 2.58 3.95 14.76
CA LYS A 91 2.43 5.24 15.42
C LYS A 91 2.74 5.17 16.92
N GLN A 92 2.21 4.19 17.65
CA GLN A 92 2.42 4.01 19.09
C GLN A 92 3.90 3.76 19.42
N ARG A 93 4.64 3.14 18.52
CA ARG A 93 6.07 2.85 18.67
C ARG A 93 6.98 3.96 18.19
N GLY A 94 6.43 5.07 17.65
CA GLY A 94 7.21 6.16 17.07
C GLY A 94 7.84 5.81 15.73
N LEU A 95 7.50 4.66 15.13
CA LEU A 95 8.07 4.21 13.86
C LEU A 95 7.39 4.87 12.64
N LEU A 96 6.16 5.36 12.78
CA LEU A 96 5.41 5.92 11.67
C LEU A 96 6.02 7.23 11.15
N GLU A 97 6.83 7.91 11.94
CA GLU A 97 7.51 9.13 11.53
C GLU A 97 8.57 8.87 10.45
N ASP A 98 9.19 7.68 10.49
CA ASP A 98 10.24 7.25 9.55
C ASP A 98 9.77 6.12 8.61
N THR A 99 8.51 5.71 8.71
CA THR A 99 7.94 4.64 7.88
C THR A 99 6.80 5.17 7.02
N LEU A 100 6.97 5.09 5.70
CA LEU A 100 5.90 5.39 4.75
C LEU A 100 5.05 4.15 4.50
N VAL A 101 3.80 4.20 4.87
CA VAL A 101 2.80 3.17 4.55
C VAL A 101 2.01 3.60 3.33
N ILE A 102 1.98 2.74 2.32
CA ILE A 102 1.22 2.97 1.07
C ILE A 102 0.25 1.82 0.90
N TRP A 103 -1.00 2.15 0.63
CA TRP A 103 -2.04 1.18 0.34
C TRP A 103 -2.75 1.53 -0.97
N GLY A 104 -2.90 0.57 -1.84
CA GLY A 104 -3.58 0.76 -3.11
C GLY A 104 -3.69 -0.53 -3.91
N GLY A 105 -4.46 -0.49 -4.96
CA GLY A 105 -4.46 -1.48 -6.02
C GLY A 105 -3.53 -1.06 -7.16
N GLU A 106 -3.41 -1.93 -8.16
CA GLU A 106 -2.63 -1.68 -9.39
C GLU A 106 -3.28 -0.61 -10.26
N PHE A 107 -4.62 -0.53 -10.25
CA PHE A 107 -5.45 0.48 -10.90
C PHE A 107 -6.88 0.46 -10.32
N GLY A 108 -7.78 1.24 -10.88
CA GLY A 108 -9.17 1.36 -10.44
C GLY A 108 -10.13 0.38 -11.10
N ARG A 109 -11.38 0.54 -10.75
CA ARG A 109 -12.51 -0.23 -11.30
C ARG A 109 -13.54 0.71 -11.88
N THR A 110 -14.26 0.23 -12.91
CA THR A 110 -15.32 1.02 -13.55
C THR A 110 -16.46 1.33 -12.59
N SER A 111 -17.08 2.49 -12.77
CA SER A 111 -18.28 2.86 -12.01
C SER A 111 -19.53 2.10 -12.46
N TYR A 112 -19.55 1.61 -13.69
CA TYR A 112 -20.60 0.75 -14.22
C TYR A 112 -20.32 -0.72 -13.95
N SER A 113 -21.39 -1.52 -13.97
CA SER A 113 -21.35 -2.95 -13.69
C SER A 113 -20.82 -3.76 -14.88
N GLN A 114 -20.19 -4.89 -14.58
CA GLN A 114 -19.78 -5.92 -15.53
C GLN A 114 -20.35 -7.27 -15.14
N GLY A 115 -20.40 -8.18 -16.11
CA GLY A 115 -20.87 -9.53 -15.89
C GLY A 115 -22.40 -9.64 -15.78
N MET A 116 -22.86 -10.48 -14.87
CA MET A 116 -24.29 -10.69 -14.67
C MET A 116 -24.89 -9.51 -13.89
N LEU A 117 -25.91 -8.86 -14.44
CA LEU A 117 -26.55 -7.69 -13.82
C LEU A 117 -27.69 -8.10 -12.90
N LYS A 118 -27.34 -8.73 -11.76
CA LYS A 118 -28.28 -9.03 -10.67
C LYS A 118 -27.86 -8.29 -9.41
N PRO A 119 -28.78 -7.93 -8.51
CA PRO A 119 -28.46 -7.17 -7.29
C PRO A 119 -27.39 -7.83 -6.41
N ASP A 120 -27.31 -9.14 -6.41
CA ASP A 120 -26.41 -9.97 -5.62
C ASP A 120 -25.21 -10.52 -6.42
N ASN A 121 -25.24 -10.35 -7.74
CA ASN A 121 -24.20 -10.89 -8.63
C ASN A 121 -23.92 -9.96 -9.82
N TYR A 122 -23.00 -9.03 -9.59
CA TYR A 122 -22.38 -8.20 -10.62
C TYR A 122 -20.91 -8.01 -10.28
N GLY A 123 -20.12 -7.54 -11.23
CA GLY A 123 -18.72 -7.17 -11.06
C GLY A 123 -18.44 -5.77 -11.56
N ARG A 124 -17.18 -5.43 -11.60
CA ARG A 124 -16.65 -4.19 -12.20
C ARG A 124 -15.45 -4.51 -13.05
N ASP A 125 -15.31 -3.79 -14.16
CA ASP A 125 -14.19 -3.93 -15.05
C ASP A 125 -13.00 -3.09 -14.61
N HIS A 126 -11.86 -3.29 -15.25
CA HIS A 126 -10.63 -2.54 -15.02
C HIS A 126 -10.77 -1.09 -15.48
N HIS A 127 -10.28 -0.17 -14.68
CA HIS A 127 -10.26 1.25 -15.02
C HIS A 127 -8.93 1.90 -14.65
N PRO A 128 -7.91 1.80 -15.53
CA PRO A 128 -6.56 2.24 -15.20
C PRO A 128 -6.38 3.77 -15.09
N ARG A 129 -7.35 4.54 -15.53
CA ARG A 129 -7.25 6.00 -15.57
C ARG A 129 -7.74 6.72 -14.33
N CYS A 130 -8.47 6.01 -13.45
CA CYS A 130 -9.06 6.64 -12.28
C CYS A 130 -9.03 5.68 -11.10
N PHE A 131 -8.19 5.97 -10.10
CA PHE A 131 -8.08 5.18 -8.88
C PHE A 131 -7.52 6.02 -7.72
N THR A 132 -7.75 5.53 -6.53
CA THR A 132 -7.29 6.15 -5.29
C THR A 132 -6.27 5.26 -4.61
N ILE A 133 -5.24 5.87 -4.06
CA ILE A 133 -4.30 5.26 -3.11
C ILE A 133 -4.27 6.11 -1.85
N PHE A 134 -3.91 5.52 -0.71
CA PHE A 134 -3.61 6.34 0.45
C PHE A 134 -2.16 6.14 0.93
N MET A 135 -1.65 7.16 1.62
CA MET A 135 -0.34 7.15 2.24
C MET A 135 -0.44 7.62 3.69
N ALA A 136 0.39 7.05 4.55
CA ALA A 136 0.49 7.47 5.96
C ALA A 136 1.95 7.40 6.43
N GLY A 137 2.35 8.34 7.28
CA GLY A 137 3.69 8.38 7.87
C GLY A 137 4.73 9.15 7.07
N ALA A 138 5.97 9.09 7.48
CA ALA A 138 7.19 9.57 6.82
C ALA A 138 7.05 10.91 6.06
N GLY A 139 6.62 11.98 6.75
CA GLY A 139 6.54 13.32 6.14
C GLY A 139 5.32 13.54 5.26
N VAL A 140 4.34 12.62 5.25
CA VAL A 140 3.07 12.83 4.55
C VAL A 140 2.11 13.66 5.40
N LYS A 141 1.51 14.68 4.79
CA LYS A 141 0.53 15.56 5.43
C LYS A 141 -0.74 14.79 5.80
N LYS A 142 -1.17 14.95 7.05
CA LYS A 142 -2.29 14.22 7.62
C LYS A 142 -3.64 14.83 7.23
N GLY A 143 -4.65 13.99 6.99
CA GLY A 143 -6.05 14.40 6.89
C GLY A 143 -6.39 15.21 5.63
N ILE A 144 -5.63 15.03 4.54
CA ILE A 144 -5.91 15.70 3.27
C ILE A 144 -6.35 14.67 2.22
N THR A 145 -7.08 15.15 1.24
CA THR A 145 -7.38 14.44 0.00
C THR A 145 -6.95 15.33 -1.17
N ILE A 146 -6.30 14.75 -2.17
CA ILE A 146 -5.87 15.45 -3.38
C ILE A 146 -6.55 14.80 -4.57
N GLY A 147 -7.14 15.65 -5.41
CA GLY A 147 -7.89 15.25 -6.59
C GLY A 147 -9.32 14.81 -6.26
N ALA A 148 -10.16 14.87 -7.26
CA ALA A 148 -11.53 14.39 -7.22
C ALA A 148 -11.92 13.81 -8.58
N THR A 149 -12.85 12.87 -8.56
CA THR A 149 -13.48 12.34 -9.76
C THR A 149 -14.67 13.20 -10.17
N ASP A 150 -15.16 12.99 -11.39
CA ASP A 150 -16.48 13.46 -11.80
C ASP A 150 -17.58 12.76 -10.97
N ASP A 151 -18.83 13.24 -11.12
CA ASP A 151 -19.98 12.71 -10.37
C ASP A 151 -20.25 11.22 -10.63
N PHE A 152 -19.73 10.68 -11.71
CA PHE A 152 -19.88 9.27 -12.06
C PHE A 152 -18.70 8.41 -11.57
N GLY A 153 -17.65 8.99 -10.96
CA GLY A 153 -16.46 8.27 -10.55
C GLY A 153 -15.68 7.67 -11.73
N TYR A 154 -15.81 8.24 -12.92
CA TYR A 154 -15.24 7.69 -14.15
C TYR A 154 -14.00 8.42 -14.63
N ASN A 155 -13.97 9.75 -14.56
CA ASN A 155 -12.80 10.54 -14.92
C ASN A 155 -12.27 11.30 -13.70
N ILE A 156 -10.98 11.61 -13.73
CA ILE A 156 -10.42 12.58 -12.79
C ILE A 156 -10.81 13.98 -13.27
N ALA A 157 -11.60 14.68 -12.47
CA ALA A 157 -12.09 16.03 -12.76
C ALA A 157 -11.19 17.10 -12.16
N GLU A 158 -10.57 16.84 -11.02
CA GLU A 158 -9.75 17.80 -10.31
C GLU A 158 -8.39 17.22 -9.95
N ARG A 159 -7.36 18.04 -10.07
CA ARG A 159 -6.01 17.79 -9.57
C ARG A 159 -5.49 16.37 -9.86
N PRO A 160 -5.34 15.98 -11.13
CA PRO A 160 -4.80 14.67 -11.49
C PRO A 160 -3.35 14.51 -10.99
N VAL A 161 -3.04 13.32 -10.46
CA VAL A 161 -1.68 12.92 -10.11
C VAL A 161 -1.27 11.78 -11.04
N HIS A 162 -0.30 12.01 -11.90
CA HIS A 162 0.21 10.97 -12.78
C HIS A 162 1.05 9.97 -12.01
N ILE A 163 1.13 8.72 -12.49
CA ILE A 163 1.92 7.68 -11.81
C ILE A 163 3.40 8.08 -11.69
N HIS A 164 3.96 8.80 -12.64
CA HIS A 164 5.33 9.31 -12.55
C HIS A 164 5.48 10.37 -11.46
N ASP A 165 4.45 11.22 -11.24
CA ASP A 165 4.45 12.21 -10.16
C ASP A 165 4.35 11.53 -8.80
N PHE A 166 3.53 10.48 -8.71
CA PHE A 166 3.47 9.63 -7.52
C PHE A 166 4.83 9.01 -7.22
N GLN A 167 5.48 8.37 -8.20
CA GLN A 167 6.80 7.76 -8.02
C GLN A 167 7.89 8.78 -7.66
N ALA A 168 7.87 9.97 -8.29
CA ALA A 168 8.79 11.06 -7.94
C ALA A 168 8.58 11.52 -6.48
N THR A 169 7.33 11.59 -6.03
CA THR A 169 6.97 11.94 -4.66
C THR A 169 7.44 10.89 -3.65
N LEU A 170 7.29 9.59 -3.98
CA LEU A 170 7.81 8.51 -3.14
C LEU A 170 9.32 8.59 -3.00
N MET A 171 10.04 8.79 -4.10
CA MET A 171 11.50 8.95 -4.06
C MET A 171 11.90 10.15 -3.21
N HIS A 172 11.20 11.28 -3.35
CA HIS A 172 11.44 12.46 -2.53
C HIS A 172 11.28 12.18 -1.02
N LEU A 173 10.19 11.49 -0.63
CA LEU A 173 9.95 11.08 0.76
C LEU A 173 11.03 10.12 1.30
N LEU A 174 11.64 9.33 0.43
CA LEU A 174 12.79 8.47 0.75
C LEU A 174 14.13 9.23 0.74
N GLY A 175 14.15 10.54 0.53
CA GLY A 175 15.36 11.34 0.43
C GLY A 175 16.14 11.16 -0.88
N ILE A 176 15.50 10.61 -1.91
CA ILE A 176 16.12 10.33 -3.20
C ILE A 176 15.66 11.38 -4.23
N ASP A 177 16.63 12.05 -4.83
CA ASP A 177 16.38 12.91 -5.98
C ASP A 177 16.17 12.03 -7.24
N HIS A 178 14.93 11.93 -7.70
CA HIS A 178 14.56 11.07 -8.82
C HIS A 178 15.18 11.50 -10.16
N GLU A 179 15.61 12.75 -10.29
CA GLU A 179 16.28 13.24 -11.50
C GLU A 179 17.75 12.83 -11.54
N LYS A 180 18.39 12.71 -10.38
CA LYS A 180 19.80 12.26 -10.24
C LYS A 180 19.93 10.75 -10.19
N LEU A 181 18.90 10.04 -9.71
CA LEU A 181 18.91 8.58 -9.68
C LEU A 181 18.75 8.03 -11.10
N THR A 182 19.89 7.65 -11.70
CA THR A 182 19.91 7.12 -13.06
C THR A 182 20.62 5.78 -13.11
N PHE A 183 20.18 4.92 -14.01
CA PHE A 183 20.89 3.70 -14.38
C PHE A 183 21.40 3.80 -15.84
N LYS A 184 22.53 3.18 -16.11
CA LYS A 184 23.14 3.18 -17.45
C LYS A 184 22.78 1.89 -18.19
N PHE A 185 22.16 2.04 -19.35
CA PHE A 185 21.87 0.92 -20.24
C PHE A 185 22.23 1.31 -21.68
N GLN A 186 22.95 0.46 -22.39
CA GLN A 186 23.40 0.68 -23.78
C GLN A 186 24.03 2.07 -24.02
N GLY A 187 24.86 2.54 -23.08
CA GLY A 187 25.56 3.83 -23.19
C GLY A 187 24.75 5.06 -22.77
N ARG A 188 23.43 4.96 -22.61
CA ARG A 188 22.54 6.05 -22.17
C ARG A 188 22.20 5.91 -20.69
N ARG A 189 22.03 7.06 -20.00
CA ARG A 189 21.49 7.13 -18.64
C ARG A 189 19.99 7.36 -18.69
N TYR A 190 19.26 6.55 -17.91
CA TYR A 190 17.79 6.61 -17.77
C TYR A 190 17.42 6.90 -16.32
N ARG A 191 16.44 7.75 -16.10
CA ARG A 191 15.76 7.92 -14.82
C ARG A 191 14.67 6.84 -14.68
N LEU A 192 14.31 6.45 -13.47
CA LEU A 192 13.17 5.53 -13.23
C LEU A 192 11.83 6.19 -13.54
N THR A 193 11.76 7.52 -13.45
CA THR A 193 10.59 8.34 -13.82
C THR A 193 10.61 8.79 -15.29
N ASP A 194 11.56 8.29 -16.09
CA ASP A 194 11.81 8.70 -17.47
C ASP A 194 12.00 10.23 -17.57
N VAL A 195 11.35 10.89 -18.50
CA VAL A 195 11.40 12.37 -18.67
C VAL A 195 10.33 13.11 -17.88
N HIS A 196 9.52 12.37 -17.12
CA HIS A 196 8.37 12.86 -16.36
C HIS A 196 8.65 12.85 -14.85
N GLY A 197 7.63 13.15 -14.08
CA GLY A 197 7.64 13.11 -12.63
C GLY A 197 7.85 14.48 -12.00
N ASN A 198 6.81 14.96 -11.35
CA ASN A 198 6.86 16.15 -10.52
C ASN A 198 6.50 15.74 -9.09
N VAL A 199 7.25 16.21 -8.13
CA VAL A 199 6.91 15.99 -6.72
C VAL A 199 5.60 16.70 -6.40
N VAL A 200 4.65 15.95 -5.86
CA VAL A 200 3.34 16.48 -5.43
C VAL A 200 3.52 17.15 -4.07
N ASN A 201 3.93 18.41 -4.07
CA ASN A 201 4.28 19.13 -2.83
C ASN A 201 3.11 19.26 -1.85
N GLU A 202 1.88 19.19 -2.31
CA GLU A 202 0.69 19.28 -1.48
C GLU A 202 0.55 18.12 -0.49
N VAL A 203 1.13 16.96 -0.76
CA VAL A 203 1.13 15.82 0.17
C VAL A 203 2.21 15.91 1.24
N LEU A 204 3.19 16.80 1.10
CA LEU A 204 4.30 16.93 2.02
C LEU A 204 3.91 17.75 3.26
N ALA A 205 4.32 17.28 4.46
CA ALA A 205 4.07 17.95 5.73
C ALA A 205 4.96 19.17 5.97
#